data_608634178c1e7cf0ad17f15c503ec406
#
_entry.id   608634178c1e7cf0ad17f15c503ec406
#
_cell.length_a   1.000
_cell.length_b   1.000
_cell.length_c   1.000
_cell.angle_alpha   90.00
_cell.angle_beta   90.00
_cell.angle_gamma   90.00
#
_symmetry.space_group_name_H-M   'P 1'
#
loop_
_entity.id
_entity.type
_entity.pdbx_description
1 polymer ?
#
loop_
_entity_poly.entity_id
_entity_poly.type
_entity_poly.pdbx_seq_one_letter_code
_entity_poly.pdbx_strand_id
1 'polypeptide(L)'
;MATVIPINARGRGEYVLLQLALPGEPVHDVGVLLIDADPDSTRHALRLRTHWEDLAGAEDADYLAALERDFEEKIAELGARRLLESWEESFSHVLRVSEREVVPVDSFSRVADRIFERHVEKLPVARFRSHLPLYTLRAAAGKFGGDEEVEEEDWVRAPEGLRLTEGMFVAHVVGRSMEPRIPDGSLNVFRGPVVGSRQGKIVLVELIGVHERFTVKRYTSRKAHAGEDEWQHERIRLEPLNPEYEAFDLAPDQIKYVVAEWIQTLE
;
A
#
# COMPACT_ATOMS: atom_id res chain seq x y z
N MET A 1 0.77 -25.90 8.28
CA MET A 1 2.07 -25.33 7.89
C MET A 1 1.78 -24.15 7.00
N ALA A 2 1.96 -22.92 7.49
CA ALA A 2 1.86 -21.74 6.65
C ALA A 2 3.15 -21.63 5.84
N THR A 3 3.03 -21.67 4.53
CA THR A 3 4.15 -21.49 3.61
C THR A 3 4.57 -20.02 3.66
N VAL A 4 5.81 -19.74 4.05
CA VAL A 4 6.41 -18.42 3.86
C VAL A 4 6.43 -18.15 2.36
N ILE A 5 5.50 -17.32 1.88
CA ILE A 5 5.58 -16.79 0.52
C ILE A 5 6.70 -15.76 0.54
N PRO A 6 7.80 -15.98 -0.18
CA PRO A 6 8.87 -15.00 -0.24
C PRO A 6 8.33 -13.68 -0.80
N ILE A 7 8.98 -12.57 -0.44
CA ILE A 7 8.75 -11.20 -0.95
C ILE A 7 8.63 -11.13 -2.49
N ASN A 8 9.06 -12.18 -3.20
CA ASN A 8 8.92 -12.36 -4.65
C ASN A 8 7.53 -12.73 -5.18
N ALA A 9 6.50 -12.82 -4.35
CA ALA A 9 5.13 -13.09 -4.81
C ALA A 9 4.35 -11.82 -5.21
N ARG A 10 4.94 -10.64 -5.07
CA ARG A 10 4.40 -9.43 -5.71
C ARG A 10 4.68 -9.52 -7.20
N GLY A 11 3.65 -9.35 -8.05
CA GLY A 11 3.83 -9.18 -9.48
C GLY A 11 4.82 -8.04 -9.72
N ARG A 12 5.48 -8.04 -10.86
CA ARG A 12 6.28 -6.92 -11.32
C ARG A 12 5.51 -6.16 -12.38
N GLY A 13 5.54 -4.85 -12.30
CA GLY A 13 5.06 -3.96 -13.34
C GLY A 13 6.19 -3.10 -13.90
N GLU A 14 5.99 -2.61 -15.10
CA GLU A 14 6.81 -1.60 -15.75
C GLU A 14 5.95 -0.37 -15.98
N TYR A 15 6.43 0.81 -15.62
CA TYR A 15 5.70 2.03 -15.89
C TYR A 15 6.55 3.05 -16.64
N VAL A 16 5.85 3.93 -17.33
CA VAL A 16 6.39 5.15 -17.91
C VAL A 16 5.55 6.34 -17.48
N LEU A 17 6.18 7.50 -17.40
CA LEU A 17 5.49 8.78 -17.29
C LEU A 17 5.17 9.30 -18.69
N LEU A 18 3.94 9.75 -18.88
CA LEU A 18 3.54 10.50 -20.07
C LEU A 18 3.90 11.96 -19.82
N GLN A 19 4.62 12.55 -20.75
CA GLN A 19 5.22 13.87 -20.61
C GLN A 19 4.75 14.80 -21.71
N LEU A 20 4.37 16.01 -21.32
CA LEU A 20 3.99 17.10 -22.22
C LEU A 20 5.15 18.09 -22.34
N ALA A 21 5.64 18.32 -23.56
CA ALA A 21 6.72 19.25 -23.88
C ALA A 21 6.16 20.38 -24.76
N LEU A 22 5.69 21.46 -24.15
CA LEU A 22 5.22 22.65 -24.85
C LEU A 22 6.40 23.57 -25.21
N PRO A 23 6.34 24.28 -26.39
CA PRO A 23 7.41 25.18 -26.77
C PRO A 23 7.60 26.32 -25.78
N GLY A 24 8.81 26.44 -25.23
CA GLY A 24 9.14 27.50 -24.27
C GLY A 24 8.82 27.17 -22.81
N GLU A 25 8.19 26.04 -22.54
CA GLU A 25 7.84 25.58 -21.21
C GLU A 25 8.70 24.36 -20.77
N PRO A 26 8.88 24.12 -19.46
CA PRO A 26 9.49 22.90 -18.99
C PRO A 26 8.66 21.68 -19.38
N VAL A 27 9.30 20.51 -19.43
CA VAL A 27 8.57 19.25 -19.62
C VAL A 27 7.75 18.93 -18.36
N HIS A 28 6.46 18.66 -18.57
CA HIS A 28 5.53 18.32 -17.49
C HIS A 28 5.12 16.86 -17.55
N ASP A 29 5.22 16.15 -16.43
CA ASP A 29 4.63 14.83 -16.27
C ASP A 29 3.11 15.00 -16.20
N VAL A 30 2.38 14.34 -17.10
CA VAL A 30 0.92 14.53 -17.27
C VAL A 30 0.12 13.23 -17.12
N GLY A 31 0.80 12.09 -17.00
CA GLY A 31 0.16 10.80 -16.82
C GLY A 31 1.13 9.69 -16.51
N VAL A 32 0.59 8.52 -16.23
CA VAL A 32 1.33 7.27 -16.02
C VAL A 32 0.64 6.13 -16.76
N LEU A 33 1.41 5.32 -17.47
CA LEU A 33 0.97 4.02 -17.97
C LEU A 33 1.80 2.94 -17.24
N LEU A 34 1.11 2.09 -16.48
CA LEU A 34 1.66 0.93 -15.81
C LEU A 34 1.20 -0.33 -16.53
N ILE A 35 2.12 -1.19 -16.93
CA ILE A 35 1.86 -2.49 -17.57
C ILE A 35 2.46 -3.62 -16.73
N ASP A 36 1.95 -4.83 -16.89
CA ASP A 36 2.57 -6.02 -16.31
C ASP A 36 3.92 -6.29 -16.94
N ALA A 37 4.92 -6.69 -16.15
CA ALA A 37 6.22 -7.08 -16.68
C ALA A 37 6.16 -8.40 -17.48
N ASP A 38 5.13 -9.23 -17.23
CA ASP A 38 4.86 -10.42 -18.04
C ASP A 38 4.38 -10.01 -19.45
N PRO A 39 5.13 -10.37 -20.54
CA PRO A 39 4.79 -10.00 -21.91
C PRO A 39 3.42 -10.51 -22.38
N ASP A 40 2.97 -11.64 -21.85
CA ASP A 40 1.70 -12.27 -22.23
C ASP A 40 0.49 -11.73 -21.44
N SER A 41 0.75 -10.89 -20.44
CA SER A 41 -0.29 -10.28 -19.61
C SER A 41 -0.90 -9.05 -20.27
N THR A 42 -2.22 -8.93 -20.17
CA THR A 42 -2.96 -7.73 -20.62
C THR A 42 -3.23 -6.74 -19.50
N ARG A 43 -2.76 -7.01 -18.27
CA ARG A 43 -3.00 -6.14 -17.12
C ARG A 43 -2.24 -4.83 -17.29
N HIS A 44 -2.95 -3.73 -17.08
CA HIS A 44 -2.40 -2.37 -17.15
C HIS A 44 -3.23 -1.42 -16.29
N ALA A 45 -2.73 -0.22 -16.09
CA ALA A 45 -3.46 0.91 -15.54
C ALA A 45 -2.94 2.20 -16.20
N LEU A 46 -3.85 3.02 -16.69
CA LEU A 46 -3.60 4.36 -17.22
C LEU A 46 -4.15 5.38 -16.24
N ARG A 47 -3.39 6.45 -16.00
CA ARG A 47 -3.85 7.64 -15.28
C ARG A 47 -3.38 8.87 -16.04
N LEU A 48 -4.28 9.79 -16.28
CA LEU A 48 -3.97 11.08 -16.88
C LEU A 48 -4.46 12.22 -16.01
N ARG A 49 -3.83 13.35 -16.17
CA ARG A 49 -4.23 14.61 -15.56
C ARG A 49 -5.63 15.01 -16.04
N THR A 50 -6.47 15.48 -15.13
CA THR A 50 -7.83 15.92 -15.43
C THR A 50 -7.95 17.44 -15.61
N HIS A 51 -7.03 18.21 -14.99
CA HIS A 51 -7.01 19.67 -15.04
C HIS A 51 -5.87 20.12 -15.96
N TRP A 52 -6.20 20.55 -17.15
CA TRP A 52 -5.23 20.93 -18.18
C TRP A 52 -5.04 22.44 -18.31
N GLU A 53 -5.97 23.23 -17.76
CA GLU A 53 -5.97 24.70 -17.85
C GLU A 53 -4.73 25.32 -17.17
N ASP A 54 -4.11 24.61 -16.23
CA ASP A 54 -2.88 25.04 -15.56
C ASP A 54 -1.62 24.92 -16.45
N LEU A 55 -1.71 24.14 -17.53
CA LEU A 55 -0.56 23.83 -18.41
C LEU A 55 -0.76 24.36 -19.84
N ALA A 56 -1.98 24.52 -20.29
CA ALA A 56 -2.29 24.88 -21.68
C ALA A 56 -3.42 25.90 -21.72
N GLY A 57 -3.50 26.67 -22.80
CA GLY A 57 -4.63 27.57 -23.01
C GLY A 57 -5.96 26.80 -23.14
N ALA A 58 -7.10 27.47 -22.93
CA ALA A 58 -8.41 26.82 -22.90
C ALA A 58 -8.73 25.94 -24.11
N GLU A 59 -8.32 26.39 -25.32
CA GLU A 59 -8.54 25.64 -26.56
C GLU A 59 -7.73 24.33 -26.60
N ASP A 60 -6.48 24.36 -26.12
CA ASP A 60 -5.61 23.19 -26.04
C ASP A 60 -6.02 22.26 -24.91
N ALA A 61 -6.56 22.79 -23.80
CA ALA A 61 -7.05 22.02 -22.66
C ALA A 61 -8.18 21.07 -23.05
N ASP A 62 -9.13 21.51 -23.86
CA ASP A 62 -10.24 20.68 -24.38
C ASP A 62 -9.71 19.52 -25.26
N TYR A 63 -8.68 19.77 -26.04
CA TYR A 63 -8.03 18.73 -26.86
C TYR A 63 -7.28 17.72 -25.99
N LEU A 64 -6.53 18.20 -24.99
CA LEU A 64 -5.78 17.35 -24.06
C LEU A 64 -6.70 16.51 -23.17
N ALA A 65 -7.89 17.01 -22.82
CA ALA A 65 -8.88 16.26 -22.06
C ALA A 65 -9.44 15.04 -22.81
N ALA A 66 -9.36 15.03 -24.14
CA ALA A 66 -9.77 13.89 -24.97
C ALA A 66 -8.73 12.75 -24.99
N LEU A 67 -7.48 13.01 -24.59
CA LEU A 67 -6.37 12.04 -24.69
C LEU A 67 -6.62 10.76 -23.89
N GLU A 68 -7.25 10.84 -22.71
CA GLU A 68 -7.51 9.66 -21.90
C GLU A 68 -8.39 8.65 -22.65
N ARG A 69 -9.49 9.13 -23.22
CA ARG A 69 -10.39 8.29 -24.01
C ARG A 69 -9.69 7.73 -25.25
N ASP A 70 -8.92 8.56 -25.95
CA ASP A 70 -8.21 8.14 -27.16
C ASP A 70 -7.14 7.09 -26.86
N PHE A 71 -6.48 7.18 -25.70
CA PHE A 71 -5.51 6.17 -25.27
C PHE A 71 -6.18 4.89 -24.81
N GLU A 72 -7.31 4.97 -24.09
CA GLU A 72 -8.09 3.79 -23.71
C GLU A 72 -8.63 3.04 -24.94
N GLU A 73 -9.12 3.75 -25.95
CA GLU A 73 -9.55 3.16 -27.22
C GLU A 73 -8.38 2.45 -27.93
N LYS A 74 -7.20 3.06 -27.98
CA LYS A 74 -6.00 2.45 -28.56
C LYS A 74 -5.48 1.26 -27.76
N ILE A 75 -5.56 1.32 -26.42
CA ILE A 75 -5.21 0.19 -25.55
C ILE A 75 -6.17 -0.98 -25.81
N ALA A 76 -7.47 -0.71 -25.99
CA ALA A 76 -8.45 -1.75 -26.30
C ALA A 76 -8.20 -2.40 -27.68
N GLU A 77 -7.71 -1.62 -28.66
CA GLU A 77 -7.43 -2.08 -30.01
C GLU A 77 -6.10 -2.84 -30.13
N LEU A 78 -5.01 -2.28 -29.58
CA LEU A 78 -3.64 -2.74 -29.81
C LEU A 78 -3.08 -3.54 -28.60
N GLY A 79 -3.61 -3.29 -27.40
CA GLY A 79 -3.03 -3.68 -26.13
C GLY A 79 -2.03 -2.65 -25.59
N ALA A 80 -1.97 -2.51 -24.26
CA ALA A 80 -1.18 -1.47 -23.60
C ALA A 80 0.33 -1.57 -23.92
N ARG A 81 0.88 -2.78 -24.00
CA ARG A 81 2.32 -3.01 -24.30
C ARG A 81 2.68 -2.54 -25.71
N ARG A 82 1.89 -2.90 -26.72
CA ARG A 82 2.14 -2.48 -28.11
C ARG A 82 1.96 -0.98 -28.29
N LEU A 83 1.00 -0.40 -27.59
CA LEU A 83 0.82 1.05 -27.61
C LEU A 83 2.05 1.74 -27.01
N LEU A 84 2.56 1.26 -25.87
CA LEU A 84 3.78 1.79 -25.25
C LEU A 84 4.98 1.69 -26.18
N GLU A 85 5.21 0.53 -26.81
CA GLU A 85 6.27 0.33 -27.79
C GLU A 85 6.15 1.32 -28.98
N SER A 86 4.93 1.55 -29.47
CA SER A 86 4.71 2.53 -30.53
C SER A 86 5.00 3.97 -30.08
N TRP A 87 4.76 4.30 -28.82
CA TRP A 87 5.10 5.62 -28.27
C TRP A 87 6.61 5.82 -28.11
N GLU A 88 7.34 4.78 -27.71
CA GLU A 88 8.80 4.81 -27.60
C GLU A 88 9.47 4.98 -28.98
N GLU A 89 8.89 4.42 -30.04
CA GLU A 89 9.37 4.55 -31.41
C GLU A 89 8.96 5.87 -32.07
N SER A 90 7.78 6.38 -31.72
CA SER A 90 7.15 7.55 -32.35
C SER A 90 7.25 8.80 -31.47
N PHE A 91 8.44 9.39 -31.40
CA PHE A 91 8.59 10.67 -30.71
C PHE A 91 7.78 11.77 -31.39
N SER A 92 6.68 12.20 -30.77
CA SER A 92 6.12 13.50 -31.07
C SER A 92 6.92 14.59 -30.38
N HIS A 93 7.00 15.79 -30.94
CA HIS A 93 7.69 16.90 -30.29
C HIS A 93 6.95 17.38 -29.02
N VAL A 94 5.68 17.05 -28.90
CA VAL A 94 4.77 17.55 -27.85
C VAL A 94 4.50 16.50 -26.77
N LEU A 95 4.20 15.26 -27.16
CA LEU A 95 3.93 14.17 -26.20
C LEU A 95 5.08 13.16 -26.22
N ARG A 96 5.62 12.86 -25.07
CA ARG A 96 6.76 11.94 -24.87
C ARG A 96 6.46 10.93 -23.79
N VAL A 97 7.29 9.89 -23.71
CA VAL A 97 7.32 8.94 -22.59
C VAL A 97 8.68 8.98 -21.92
N SER A 98 8.71 8.77 -20.60
CA SER A 98 9.95 8.59 -19.84
C SER A 98 10.60 7.24 -20.15
N GLU A 99 11.80 6.99 -19.62
CA GLU A 99 12.35 5.64 -19.54
C GLU A 99 11.44 4.74 -18.71
N ARG A 100 11.45 3.43 -19.02
CA ARG A 100 10.69 2.44 -18.26
C ARG A 100 11.33 2.22 -16.88
N GLU A 101 10.49 2.22 -15.86
CA GLU A 101 10.88 1.87 -14.50
C GLU A 101 10.13 0.63 -14.03
N VAL A 102 10.82 -0.23 -13.27
CA VAL A 102 10.24 -1.47 -12.72
C VAL A 102 9.75 -1.23 -11.30
N VAL A 103 8.53 -1.68 -11.00
CA VAL A 103 7.91 -1.52 -9.69
C VAL A 103 7.24 -2.81 -9.23
N PRO A 104 7.28 -3.15 -7.93
CA PRO A 104 6.48 -4.24 -7.38
C PRO A 104 4.99 -3.86 -7.41
N VAL A 105 4.15 -4.77 -7.92
CA VAL A 105 2.71 -4.55 -8.09
C VAL A 105 1.92 -5.54 -7.24
N ASP A 106 1.09 -5.00 -6.35
CA ASP A 106 0.05 -5.72 -5.62
C ASP A 106 -1.34 -5.48 -6.25
N SER A 107 -1.57 -4.24 -6.71
CA SER A 107 -2.75 -3.80 -7.43
C SER A 107 -2.34 -2.77 -8.47
N PHE A 108 -2.68 -3.01 -9.75
CA PHE A 108 -2.33 -2.08 -10.85
C PHE A 108 -2.92 -0.68 -10.62
N SER A 109 -4.20 -0.60 -10.23
CA SER A 109 -4.84 0.69 -9.95
C SER A 109 -4.11 1.45 -8.85
N ARG A 110 -3.91 0.83 -7.67
CA ARG A 110 -3.27 1.50 -6.52
C ARG A 110 -1.82 1.91 -6.79
N VAL A 111 -1.07 1.08 -7.50
CA VAL A 111 0.32 1.43 -7.84
C VAL A 111 0.35 2.58 -8.83
N ALA A 112 -0.53 2.57 -9.85
CA ALA A 112 -0.65 3.67 -10.81
C ALA A 112 -1.08 4.98 -10.12
N ASP A 113 -2.06 4.93 -9.20
CA ASP A 113 -2.50 6.10 -8.42
C ASP A 113 -1.34 6.70 -7.61
N ARG A 114 -0.55 5.85 -6.94
CA ARG A 114 0.62 6.28 -6.16
C ARG A 114 1.71 6.93 -7.02
N ILE A 115 2.00 6.35 -8.19
CA ILE A 115 2.98 6.92 -9.12
C ILE A 115 2.46 8.26 -9.66
N PHE A 116 1.18 8.31 -10.01
CA PHE A 116 0.52 9.51 -10.51
C PHE A 116 0.55 10.65 -9.49
N GLU A 117 0.18 10.40 -8.25
CA GLU A 117 0.23 11.38 -7.15
C GLU A 117 1.66 11.89 -6.91
N ARG A 118 2.66 11.02 -7.05
CA ARG A 118 4.08 11.39 -6.84
C ARG A 118 4.64 12.27 -7.95
N HIS A 119 4.31 11.99 -9.21
CA HIS A 119 4.96 12.59 -10.36
C HIS A 119 4.11 13.66 -11.05
N VAL A 120 2.80 13.43 -11.19
CA VAL A 120 1.89 14.28 -11.97
C VAL A 120 1.20 15.33 -11.10
N GLU A 121 0.45 14.90 -10.11
CA GLU A 121 -0.28 15.85 -9.28
C GLU A 121 0.60 16.54 -8.24
N LYS A 122 1.76 15.92 -7.89
CA LYS A 122 2.70 16.43 -6.88
C LYS A 122 1.97 17.01 -5.67
N LEU A 123 0.90 16.34 -5.25
CA LEU A 123 0.22 16.76 -4.02
C LEU A 123 1.25 16.70 -2.90
N PRO A 124 1.48 17.80 -2.19
CA PRO A 124 2.44 17.78 -1.10
C PRO A 124 2.01 16.71 -0.10
N VAL A 125 2.91 15.76 0.18
CA VAL A 125 2.68 14.73 1.20
C VAL A 125 2.41 15.45 2.51
N ALA A 126 1.13 15.60 2.86
CA ALA A 126 0.72 16.19 4.12
C ALA A 126 0.70 15.07 5.17
N ARG A 127 1.88 14.85 5.80
CA ARG A 127 2.12 13.83 6.82
C ARG A 127 1.05 13.90 7.89
N PHE A 128 0.36 12.78 8.18
CA PHE A 128 -0.72 12.65 9.16
C PHE A 128 -1.91 13.63 8.98
N ARG A 129 -2.04 14.23 7.80
CA ARG A 129 -3.22 15.01 7.38
C ARG A 129 -3.97 14.34 6.23
N SER A 130 -3.27 13.94 5.20
CA SER A 130 -3.80 13.20 4.04
C SER A 130 -3.04 11.92 3.74
N HIS A 131 -1.83 11.73 4.31
CA HIS A 131 -0.98 10.56 4.07
C HIS A 131 -0.53 9.92 5.37
N LEU A 132 -0.37 8.60 5.33
CA LEU A 132 0.19 7.76 6.39
C LEU A 132 1.49 7.11 5.90
N PRO A 133 2.50 6.95 6.78
CA PRO A 133 3.73 6.26 6.41
C PRO A 133 3.47 4.77 6.14
N LEU A 134 4.12 4.24 5.12
CA LEU A 134 4.16 2.82 4.81
C LEU A 134 5.37 2.19 5.49
N TYR A 135 5.13 1.17 6.31
CA TYR A 135 6.17 0.39 6.97
C TYR A 135 6.06 -1.09 6.60
N THR A 136 7.20 -1.80 6.62
CA THR A 136 7.16 -3.26 6.80
C THR A 136 6.63 -3.59 8.20
N LEU A 137 6.09 -4.79 8.42
CA LEU A 137 5.69 -5.22 9.76
C LEU A 137 6.87 -5.23 10.73
N ARG A 138 8.08 -5.50 10.24
CA ARG A 138 9.31 -5.44 11.03
C ARG A 138 9.66 -4.02 11.45
N ALA A 139 9.61 -3.06 10.53
CA ALA A 139 9.87 -1.65 10.81
C ALA A 139 8.85 -1.11 11.82
N ALA A 140 7.55 -1.42 11.62
CA ALA A 140 6.51 -1.05 12.56
C ALA A 140 6.75 -1.62 13.97
N ALA A 141 7.21 -2.87 14.08
CA ALA A 141 7.53 -3.47 15.37
C ALA A 141 8.74 -2.82 16.04
N GLY A 142 9.78 -2.46 15.29
CA GLY A 142 10.92 -1.69 15.80
C GLY A 142 10.46 -0.33 16.35
N LYS A 143 9.71 0.43 15.58
CA LYS A 143 9.23 1.76 15.93
C LYS A 143 8.27 1.79 17.13
N PHE A 144 7.25 0.94 17.13
CA PHE A 144 6.16 0.98 18.12
C PHE A 144 6.32 -0.02 19.27
N GLY A 145 7.25 -0.94 19.18
CA GLY A 145 7.56 -1.91 20.21
C GLY A 145 8.93 -1.73 20.82
N GLY A 146 9.94 -1.30 20.04
CA GLY A 146 11.34 -1.23 20.45
C GLY A 146 11.91 0.19 20.55
N ASP A 147 11.13 1.24 20.31
CA ASP A 147 11.60 2.64 20.24
C ASP A 147 12.79 2.83 19.28
N GLU A 148 12.85 2.04 18.20
CA GLU A 148 13.87 2.16 17.17
C GLU A 148 13.52 3.29 16.19
N GLU A 149 14.52 4.05 15.77
CA GLU A 149 14.36 4.96 14.63
C GLU A 149 14.29 4.13 13.35
N VAL A 150 13.18 4.21 12.63
CA VAL A 150 12.95 3.50 11.37
C VAL A 150 12.49 4.47 10.31
N GLU A 151 13.05 4.31 9.12
CA GLU A 151 12.60 5.08 7.96
C GLU A 151 11.34 4.44 7.36
N GLU A 152 10.44 5.28 6.89
CA GLU A 152 9.28 4.88 6.11
C GLU A 152 9.70 4.44 4.70
N GLU A 153 9.08 3.37 4.18
CA GLU A 153 9.27 2.95 2.79
C GLU A 153 8.65 3.95 1.81
N ASP A 154 7.49 4.50 2.16
CA ASP A 154 6.72 5.45 1.36
C ASP A 154 5.65 6.14 2.22
N TRP A 155 4.89 7.06 1.61
CA TRP A 155 3.71 7.69 2.18
C TRP A 155 2.49 7.37 1.30
N VAL A 156 1.47 6.78 1.90
CA VAL A 156 0.26 6.34 1.22
C VAL A 156 -0.90 7.25 1.57
N ARG A 157 -1.70 7.65 0.58
CA ARG A 157 -2.91 8.43 0.81
C ARG A 157 -3.85 7.68 1.75
N ALA A 158 -4.31 8.35 2.78
CA ALA A 158 -5.24 7.78 3.74
C ALA A 158 -6.67 7.79 3.17
N PRO A 159 -7.53 6.85 3.58
CA PRO A 159 -8.93 6.84 3.20
C PRO A 159 -9.63 8.12 3.66
N GLU A 160 -10.58 8.57 2.86
CA GLU A 160 -11.42 9.72 3.22
C GLU A 160 -12.21 9.45 4.51
N GLY A 161 -12.37 10.49 5.32
CA GLY A 161 -13.11 10.39 6.59
C GLY A 161 -12.35 9.78 7.76
N LEU A 162 -11.13 9.26 7.55
CA LEU A 162 -10.30 8.76 8.63
C LEU A 162 -9.56 9.91 9.33
N ARG A 163 -9.79 10.08 10.64
CA ARG A 163 -9.03 11.04 11.43
C ARG A 163 -7.62 10.52 11.70
N LEU A 164 -6.63 11.11 11.04
CA LEU A 164 -5.24 10.70 11.13
C LEU A 164 -4.57 11.18 12.42
N THR A 165 -3.66 10.38 12.95
CA THR A 165 -2.81 10.68 14.10
C THR A 165 -1.40 10.15 13.88
N GLU A 166 -0.39 10.72 14.54
CA GLU A 166 1.03 10.35 14.39
C GLU A 166 1.34 8.87 14.68
N GLY A 167 0.53 8.19 15.48
CA GLY A 167 0.71 6.76 15.72
C GLY A 167 0.16 5.85 14.62
N MET A 168 -0.46 6.39 13.58
CA MET A 168 -1.04 5.59 12.51
C MET A 168 -0.03 5.33 11.40
N PHE A 169 -0.12 4.16 10.79
CA PHE A 169 0.71 3.75 9.66
C PHE A 169 -0.02 2.73 8.78
N VAL A 170 0.54 2.49 7.61
CA VAL A 170 0.08 1.48 6.66
C VAL A 170 1.10 0.35 6.60
N ALA A 171 0.63 -0.88 6.50
CA ALA A 171 1.48 -2.04 6.24
C ALA A 171 0.76 -3.09 5.40
N HIS A 172 1.54 -3.87 4.63
CA HIS A 172 1.02 -5.05 3.95
C HIS A 172 0.81 -6.19 4.95
N VAL A 173 -0.35 -6.82 4.85
CA VAL A 173 -0.65 -8.07 5.58
C VAL A 173 -0.68 -9.21 4.59
N VAL A 174 0.23 -10.18 4.76
CA VAL A 174 0.33 -11.38 3.93
C VAL A 174 -0.20 -12.56 4.71
N GLY A 175 -0.95 -13.42 4.05
CA GLY A 175 -1.53 -14.63 4.63
C GLY A 175 -3.05 -14.54 4.79
N ARG A 176 -3.70 -15.69 4.66
CA ARG A 176 -5.16 -15.83 4.57
C ARG A 176 -5.86 -16.00 5.92
N SER A 177 -5.12 -16.01 7.02
CA SER A 177 -5.67 -16.31 8.35
C SER A 177 -6.66 -15.28 8.89
N MET A 178 -6.69 -14.08 8.30
CA MET A 178 -7.58 -12.99 8.69
C MET A 178 -8.67 -12.70 7.65
N GLU A 179 -8.74 -13.49 6.59
CA GLU A 179 -9.82 -13.41 5.60
C GLU A 179 -11.20 -13.76 6.21
N PRO A 180 -12.29 -13.19 5.67
CA PRO A 180 -12.35 -12.27 4.53
C PRO A 180 -12.07 -10.80 4.93
N ARG A 181 -11.93 -10.49 6.22
CA ARG A 181 -11.85 -9.11 6.71
C ARG A 181 -10.56 -8.40 6.34
N ILE A 182 -9.45 -9.13 6.32
CA ILE A 182 -8.14 -8.67 5.88
C ILE A 182 -7.69 -9.61 4.77
N PRO A 183 -7.86 -9.22 3.50
CA PRO A 183 -7.45 -10.05 2.38
C PRO A 183 -5.94 -10.25 2.32
N ASP A 184 -5.51 -11.40 1.78
CA ASP A 184 -4.09 -11.68 1.58
C ASP A 184 -3.42 -10.62 0.69
N GLY A 185 -2.26 -10.13 1.11
CA GLY A 185 -1.48 -9.11 0.39
C GLY A 185 -2.07 -7.69 0.46
N SER A 186 -3.18 -7.47 1.18
CA SER A 186 -3.83 -6.16 1.27
C SER A 186 -3.01 -5.16 2.08
N LEU A 187 -3.17 -3.87 1.75
CA LEU A 187 -2.70 -2.75 2.56
C LEU A 187 -3.67 -2.46 3.69
N ASN A 188 -3.14 -2.27 4.89
CA ASN A 188 -3.95 -2.10 6.08
C ASN A 188 -3.45 -0.94 6.94
N VAL A 189 -4.39 -0.17 7.47
CA VAL A 189 -4.12 0.88 8.43
C VAL A 189 -4.05 0.30 9.83
N PHE A 190 -2.99 0.63 10.55
CA PHE A 190 -2.75 0.29 11.94
C PHE A 190 -2.56 1.55 12.78
N ARG A 191 -2.71 1.42 14.08
CA ARG A 191 -2.38 2.46 15.07
C ARG A 191 -1.56 1.86 16.20
N GLY A 192 -0.34 2.37 16.38
CA GLY A 192 0.58 2.02 17.46
C GLY A 192 1.00 3.24 18.28
N PRO A 193 1.44 3.01 19.51
CA PRO A 193 1.27 1.78 20.29
C PRO A 193 -0.19 1.55 20.70
N VAL A 194 -0.54 0.31 21.04
CA VAL A 194 -1.90 -0.01 21.49
C VAL A 194 -2.16 0.58 22.87
N VAL A 195 -3.10 1.49 22.97
CA VAL A 195 -3.50 2.15 24.23
C VAL A 195 -4.73 1.47 24.81
N GLY A 196 -4.69 1.22 26.14
CA GLY A 196 -5.79 0.62 26.88
C GLY A 196 -5.94 -0.89 26.67
N SER A 197 -7.16 -1.40 26.76
CA SER A 197 -7.43 -2.84 26.64
C SER A 197 -7.20 -3.34 25.21
N ARG A 198 -6.53 -4.48 25.11
CA ARG A 198 -6.30 -5.21 23.86
C ARG A 198 -7.40 -6.23 23.56
N GLN A 199 -8.26 -6.49 24.56
CA GLN A 199 -9.28 -7.54 24.50
C GLN A 199 -10.23 -7.36 23.30
N GLY A 200 -10.32 -8.39 22.46
CA GLY A 200 -11.17 -8.41 21.26
C GLY A 200 -10.65 -7.62 20.07
N LYS A 201 -9.55 -6.86 20.22
CA LYS A 201 -8.94 -6.09 19.12
C LYS A 201 -8.18 -7.02 18.17
N ILE A 202 -8.16 -6.63 16.90
CA ILE A 202 -7.22 -7.19 15.91
C ILE A 202 -5.91 -6.42 16.07
N VAL A 203 -4.82 -7.14 16.32
CA VAL A 203 -3.53 -6.52 16.63
C VAL A 203 -2.39 -7.15 15.83
N LEU A 204 -1.39 -6.33 15.55
CA LEU A 204 -0.07 -6.76 15.11
C LEU A 204 0.75 -7.13 16.33
N VAL A 205 1.31 -8.34 16.35
CA VAL A 205 2.08 -8.90 17.45
C VAL A 205 3.45 -9.36 16.95
N GLU A 206 4.49 -9.08 17.73
CA GLU A 206 5.81 -9.68 17.56
C GLU A 206 5.98 -10.83 18.58
N LEU A 207 6.29 -12.01 18.07
CA LEU A 207 6.46 -13.24 18.84
C LEU A 207 7.94 -13.55 19.07
N ILE A 208 8.23 -14.32 20.15
CA ILE A 208 9.56 -14.82 20.49
C ILE A 208 9.66 -16.28 20.12
N GLY A 209 10.77 -16.67 19.48
CA GLY A 209 11.13 -18.08 19.30
C GLY A 209 10.34 -18.84 18.24
N VAL A 210 9.59 -18.15 17.37
CA VAL A 210 8.82 -18.75 16.29
C VAL A 210 9.29 -18.26 14.91
N HIS A 211 9.06 -19.08 13.88
CA HIS A 211 9.47 -18.76 12.50
C HIS A 211 8.75 -17.51 11.96
N GLU A 212 7.45 -17.37 12.26
CA GLU A 212 6.65 -16.19 11.90
C GLU A 212 6.71 -15.21 13.07
N ARG A 213 7.73 -14.36 13.06
CA ARG A 213 7.98 -13.37 14.12
C ARG A 213 6.86 -12.34 14.24
N PHE A 214 6.20 -11.96 13.14
CA PHE A 214 5.14 -10.96 13.11
C PHE A 214 3.84 -11.59 12.63
N THR A 215 2.74 -11.33 13.37
CA THR A 215 1.42 -11.85 13.01
C THR A 215 0.31 -10.88 13.34
N VAL A 216 -0.76 -10.89 12.53
CA VAL A 216 -1.99 -10.13 12.79
C VAL A 216 -3.07 -11.12 13.21
N LYS A 217 -3.64 -10.95 14.40
CA LYS A 217 -4.67 -11.83 14.98
C LYS A 217 -5.63 -11.04 15.86
N ARG A 218 -6.78 -11.60 16.14
CA ARG A 218 -7.65 -11.11 17.21
C ARG A 218 -7.07 -11.55 18.57
N TYR A 219 -6.85 -10.58 19.45
CA TYR A 219 -6.25 -10.78 20.76
C TYR A 219 -7.34 -10.99 21.81
N THR A 220 -7.22 -12.07 22.55
CA THR A 220 -7.97 -12.28 23.80
C THR A 220 -7.01 -12.73 24.90
N SER A 221 -7.31 -12.42 26.14
CA SER A 221 -6.50 -12.86 27.28
C SER A 221 -7.35 -13.16 28.48
N ARG A 222 -6.90 -14.13 29.26
CA ARG A 222 -7.41 -14.38 30.62
C ARG A 222 -6.41 -13.81 31.62
N LYS A 223 -6.94 -13.18 32.65
CA LYS A 223 -6.15 -12.69 33.77
C LYS A 223 -6.40 -13.58 34.97
N ALA A 224 -5.34 -14.00 35.70
CA ALA A 224 -5.43 -14.61 36.96
C ALA A 224 -5.04 -13.61 38.06
N HIS A 225 -5.58 -13.78 39.25
CA HIS A 225 -5.21 -13.00 40.44
C HIS A 225 -3.84 -13.46 40.91
N ALA A 226 -2.83 -12.60 40.85
CA ALA A 226 -1.46 -12.94 41.26
C ALA A 226 -1.13 -12.51 42.72
N GLY A 227 -2.05 -11.80 43.41
CA GLY A 227 -1.88 -11.27 44.77
C GLY A 227 -3.00 -10.32 45.14
N GLU A 228 -2.97 -9.70 46.31
CA GLU A 228 -4.09 -8.91 46.87
C GLU A 228 -4.51 -7.73 45.97
N ASP A 229 -3.65 -7.22 45.04
CA ASP A 229 -3.96 -6.13 44.13
C ASP A 229 -3.35 -6.30 42.71
N GLU A 230 -2.79 -7.45 42.36
CA GLU A 230 -2.04 -7.63 41.11
C GLU A 230 -2.70 -8.66 40.19
N TRP A 231 -3.15 -8.17 39.02
CA TRP A 231 -3.71 -9.00 37.95
C TRP A 231 -2.68 -9.23 36.85
N GLN A 232 -2.24 -10.49 36.68
CA GLN A 232 -1.33 -10.88 35.60
C GLN A 232 -2.06 -11.65 34.50
N HIS A 233 -1.59 -11.51 33.25
CA HIS A 233 -2.06 -12.34 32.17
C HIS A 233 -1.58 -13.78 32.39
N GLU A 234 -2.52 -14.70 32.55
CA GLU A 234 -2.21 -16.13 32.67
C GLU A 234 -2.00 -16.76 31.29
N ARG A 235 -2.84 -16.39 30.35
CA ARG A 235 -2.83 -16.92 28.98
C ARG A 235 -3.32 -15.88 27.99
N ILE A 236 -2.64 -15.82 26.85
CA ILE A 236 -3.01 -14.99 25.73
C ILE A 236 -3.41 -15.90 24.58
N ARG A 237 -4.57 -15.64 23.98
CA ARG A 237 -5.08 -16.37 22.84
C ARG A 237 -5.09 -15.46 21.64
N LEU A 238 -4.44 -15.90 20.56
CA LEU A 238 -4.42 -15.25 19.26
C LEU A 238 -5.31 -16.04 18.29
N GLU A 239 -6.39 -15.40 17.84
CA GLU A 239 -7.42 -16.04 17.04
C GLU A 239 -7.40 -15.52 15.61
N PRO A 240 -7.34 -16.42 14.60
CA PRO A 240 -7.59 -16.05 13.21
C PRO A 240 -9.07 -15.67 13.04
N LEU A 241 -9.39 -14.91 12.00
CA LEU A 241 -10.77 -14.68 11.59
C LEU A 241 -11.24 -15.73 10.58
N ASN A 242 -10.31 -16.29 9.81
CA ASN A 242 -10.59 -17.37 8.89
C ASN A 242 -10.72 -18.70 9.66
N PRO A 243 -11.88 -19.39 9.62
CA PRO A 243 -12.12 -20.63 10.36
C PRO A 243 -11.28 -21.83 9.88
N GLU A 244 -10.62 -21.72 8.72
CA GLU A 244 -9.68 -22.75 8.22
C GLU A 244 -8.37 -22.80 9.02
N TYR A 245 -8.12 -21.78 9.86
CA TYR A 245 -6.91 -21.64 10.67
C TYR A 245 -7.22 -21.84 12.14
N GLU A 246 -6.31 -22.50 12.84
CA GLU A 246 -6.45 -22.73 14.27
C GLU A 246 -5.97 -21.54 15.11
N ALA A 247 -6.70 -21.25 16.18
CA ALA A 247 -6.25 -20.34 17.21
C ALA A 247 -5.17 -20.99 18.07
N PHE A 248 -4.23 -20.20 18.58
CA PHE A 248 -3.18 -20.69 19.44
C PHE A 248 -3.07 -19.88 20.72
N ASP A 249 -2.75 -20.59 21.81
CA ASP A 249 -2.57 -20.02 23.12
C ASP A 249 -1.08 -19.83 23.40
N LEU A 250 -0.75 -18.69 23.98
CA LEU A 250 0.61 -18.29 24.31
C LEU A 250 0.72 -17.92 25.79
N ALA A 251 1.87 -18.22 26.36
CA ALA A 251 2.27 -17.61 27.62
C ALA A 251 2.71 -16.14 27.36
N PRO A 252 2.57 -15.24 28.35
CA PRO A 252 2.89 -13.82 28.15
C PRO A 252 4.33 -13.56 27.71
N ASP A 253 5.28 -14.37 28.12
CA ASP A 253 6.71 -14.32 27.78
C ASP A 253 7.02 -14.73 26.32
N GLN A 254 6.08 -15.33 25.62
CA GLN A 254 6.19 -15.67 24.21
C GLN A 254 5.82 -14.50 23.28
N ILE A 255 5.25 -13.44 23.83
CA ILE A 255 4.94 -12.20 23.11
C ILE A 255 5.98 -11.16 23.46
N LYS A 256 6.74 -10.70 22.49
CA LYS A 256 7.70 -9.62 22.66
C LYS A 256 6.99 -8.27 22.79
N TYR A 257 6.12 -7.97 21.81
CA TYR A 257 5.33 -6.74 21.77
C TYR A 257 3.95 -6.97 21.16
N VAL A 258 2.93 -6.27 21.70
CA VAL A 258 1.70 -5.98 20.97
C VAL A 258 1.87 -4.60 20.33
N VAL A 259 2.25 -4.59 19.07
CA VAL A 259 2.81 -3.44 18.36
C VAL A 259 1.74 -2.39 18.04
N ALA A 260 0.64 -2.81 17.42
CA ALA A 260 -0.39 -1.90 16.93
C ALA A 260 -1.76 -2.58 16.85
N GLU A 261 -2.83 -1.79 16.89
CA GLU A 261 -4.17 -2.26 16.56
C GLU A 261 -4.48 -2.00 15.08
N TRP A 262 -5.16 -2.93 14.45
CA TRP A 262 -5.70 -2.79 13.12
C TRP A 262 -6.93 -1.88 13.12
N ILE A 263 -7.01 -0.98 12.18
CA ILE A 263 -8.12 -0.02 12.03
C ILE A 263 -9.02 -0.43 10.86
N GLN A 264 -8.46 -0.52 9.66
CA GLN A 264 -9.18 -0.93 8.46
C GLN A 264 -8.23 -1.34 7.34
N THR A 265 -8.77 -2.05 6.34
CA THR A 265 -8.08 -2.32 5.07
C THR A 265 -8.22 -1.11 4.14
N LEU A 266 -7.21 -0.81 3.36
CA LEU A 266 -7.27 0.14 2.25
C LEU A 266 -7.86 -0.58 1.04
N GLU A 267 -8.94 -0.02 0.49
CA GLU A 267 -9.58 -0.50 -0.75
C GLU A 267 -8.78 -0.10 -1.99
#